data_0b79d06c6592d648dabc4ab0bae21f6a
#
_entry.id   0b79d06c6592d648dabc4ab0bae21f6a
#
_cell.length_a   1.000
_cell.length_b   1.000
_cell.length_c   1.000
_cell.angle_alpha   90.00
_cell.angle_beta   90.00
_cell.angle_gamma   90.00
#
_symmetry.space_group_name_H-M   'P 1'
#
loop_
_entity.id
_entity.type
_entity.pdbx_description
1 polymer ?
#
loop_
_entity_poly.entity_id
_entity_poly.type
_entity_poly.pdbx_seq_one_letter_code
_entity_poly.pdbx_strand_id
1 'polypeptide(L)'
;RIWEMTAKRGPIGLSRMKRLLELLGNPEEDLKFVHVAGTNGKGSVCQFIASMLRAAGYSVGVFTSPHVMEYNERFDIDRNYISDDDFCRIATYVMSFAEQVNDEGYGYFSEFEILTSTALLYFKEQSPDIVILETGIGGKMDMTNVILNPLVSVITQIGFDHVDMLGDTLAKIAEAKAGIIKEGVPVISESSELEVKDVISDVAKEKNAKFIDASLAKYSINDYSEFMDFDFEFSDGTDKVKMDGVRISLIGEHQIRNAITALLAVKSMRDRMLIDIDESEMREGLTSARNMGRFEILKNNPYIVIDGSHNPQGLKAAMETLKKLRETIFKNKRIITVFGCFGDKEYQDMTEILRSGLTAVDANEVIVTEPVSPRALKAEKLKKLLEDENIAVTAISDEETAFDRA
;
A
#
# COMPACT_ATOMS: atom_id res chain seq x y z
N ARG A 1 -25.36 5.48 3.62
CA ARG A 1 -25.78 4.53 4.69
C ARG A 1 -24.59 3.97 5.45
N ILE A 2 -23.50 3.51 4.78
CA ILE A 2 -22.27 3.04 5.47
C ILE A 2 -21.74 4.13 6.40
N TRP A 3 -21.58 5.36 5.94
CA TRP A 3 -21.13 6.51 6.76
C TRP A 3 -22.02 6.78 7.99
N GLU A 4 -23.31 6.64 7.87
CA GLU A 4 -24.26 6.87 8.97
C GLU A 4 -24.14 5.79 10.06
N MET A 5 -23.93 4.54 9.66
CA MET A 5 -23.77 3.42 10.59
C MET A 5 -22.41 3.45 11.31
N THR A 6 -21.36 3.93 10.65
CA THR A 6 -20.00 3.91 11.17
C THR A 6 -19.59 5.15 11.96
N ALA A 7 -20.48 6.14 12.07
CA ALA A 7 -20.27 7.33 12.90
C ALA A 7 -20.07 7.02 14.40
N LYS A 8 -20.61 5.90 14.88
CA LYS A 8 -20.44 5.40 16.25
C LYS A 8 -19.46 4.23 16.21
N ARG A 9 -18.30 4.38 16.84
CA ARG A 9 -17.28 3.31 16.90
C ARG A 9 -17.56 2.40 18.09
N GLY A 10 -17.60 1.10 17.86
CA GLY A 10 -17.56 0.09 18.90
C GLY A 10 -16.14 -0.16 19.44
N PRO A 11 -15.98 -1.06 20.43
CA PRO A 11 -14.68 -1.39 21.00
C PRO A 11 -13.73 -1.97 19.96
N ILE A 12 -12.42 -1.72 20.11
CA ILE A 12 -11.39 -2.27 19.21
C ILE A 12 -11.26 -3.76 19.49
N GLY A 13 -11.29 -4.59 18.43
CA GLY A 13 -11.11 -6.03 18.54
C GLY A 13 -11.72 -6.81 17.38
N LEU A 14 -11.29 -8.06 17.20
CA LEU A 14 -11.74 -8.93 16.12
C LEU A 14 -13.02 -9.73 16.44
N SER A 15 -13.50 -9.70 17.69
CA SER A 15 -14.65 -10.53 18.10
C SER A 15 -15.92 -10.22 17.31
N ARG A 16 -16.22 -8.92 17.11
CA ARG A 16 -17.34 -8.45 16.33
C ARG A 16 -17.23 -8.88 14.86
N MET A 17 -16.06 -8.70 14.28
CA MET A 17 -15.77 -9.10 12.90
C MET A 17 -15.94 -10.61 12.72
N LYS A 18 -15.42 -11.43 13.62
CA LYS A 18 -15.59 -12.89 13.60
C LYS A 18 -17.06 -13.28 13.69
N ARG A 19 -17.82 -12.65 14.62
CA ARG A 19 -19.25 -12.92 14.74
C ARG A 19 -20.02 -12.60 13.46
N LEU A 20 -19.67 -11.49 12.79
CA LEU A 20 -20.26 -11.13 11.51
C LEU A 20 -19.94 -12.18 10.43
N LEU A 21 -18.68 -12.60 10.34
CA LEU A 21 -18.27 -13.62 9.35
C LEU A 21 -18.94 -14.98 9.61
N GLU A 22 -19.12 -15.39 10.87
CA GLU A 22 -19.91 -16.58 11.21
C GLU A 22 -21.34 -16.49 10.62
N LEU A 23 -22.00 -15.36 10.77
CA LEU A 23 -23.36 -15.15 10.23
C LEU A 23 -23.37 -15.11 8.69
N LEU A 24 -22.28 -14.67 8.08
CA LEU A 24 -22.09 -14.67 6.62
C LEU A 24 -21.62 -16.03 6.07
N GLY A 25 -21.44 -17.04 6.94
CA GLY A 25 -21.03 -18.41 6.56
C GLY A 25 -19.53 -18.53 6.31
N ASN A 26 -18.69 -17.82 7.09
CA ASN A 26 -17.23 -17.82 7.10
C ASN A 26 -16.62 -17.74 5.68
N PRO A 27 -16.89 -16.67 4.93
CA PRO A 27 -16.43 -16.57 3.54
C PRO A 27 -14.92 -16.69 3.39
N GLU A 28 -14.14 -16.35 4.42
CA GLU A 28 -12.69 -16.43 4.44
C GLU A 28 -12.13 -17.86 4.44
N GLU A 29 -12.89 -18.85 4.89
CA GLU A 29 -12.41 -20.23 5.01
C GLU A 29 -12.22 -20.92 3.65
N ASP A 30 -12.94 -20.48 2.61
CA ASP A 30 -12.91 -21.05 1.26
C ASP A 30 -11.82 -20.42 0.36
N LEU A 31 -11.09 -19.40 0.85
CA LEU A 31 -10.18 -18.59 0.07
C LEU A 31 -8.71 -18.83 0.47
N LYS A 32 -7.80 -18.67 -0.51
CA LYS A 32 -6.35 -18.69 -0.28
C LYS A 32 -5.82 -17.26 -0.26
N PHE A 33 -5.03 -16.91 0.76
CA PHE A 33 -4.61 -15.55 0.97
C PHE A 33 -3.10 -15.33 0.90
N VAL A 34 -2.70 -14.17 0.38
CA VAL A 34 -1.44 -13.49 0.70
C VAL A 34 -1.79 -12.31 1.59
N HIS A 35 -1.15 -12.18 2.75
CA HIS A 35 -1.48 -11.13 3.72
C HIS A 35 -0.34 -10.11 3.81
N VAL A 36 -0.64 -8.83 3.56
CA VAL A 36 0.37 -7.77 3.43
C VAL A 36 0.11 -6.67 4.46
N ALA A 37 1.08 -6.45 5.35
CA ALA A 37 1.12 -5.33 6.30
C ALA A 37 2.36 -4.45 6.04
N GLY A 38 2.41 -3.29 6.68
CA GLY A 38 3.53 -2.35 6.58
C GLY A 38 3.08 -0.90 6.79
N THR A 39 4.02 0.04 6.80
CA THR A 39 3.68 1.46 6.78
C THR A 39 3.60 1.95 5.34
N ASN A 40 4.67 1.86 4.59
CA ASN A 40 4.74 2.24 3.18
C ASN A 40 4.98 1.02 2.29
N GLY A 41 4.55 1.07 1.03
CA GLY A 41 4.80 0.02 0.05
C GLY A 41 3.79 -1.12 0.00
N LYS A 42 2.82 -1.22 0.93
CA LYS A 42 1.82 -2.30 0.96
C LYS A 42 1.13 -2.49 -0.39
N GLY A 43 0.44 -1.47 -0.88
CA GLY A 43 -0.29 -1.53 -2.15
C GLY A 43 0.62 -1.86 -3.35
N SER A 44 1.86 -1.32 -3.39
CA SER A 44 2.82 -1.65 -4.45
C SER A 44 3.22 -3.14 -4.41
N VAL A 45 3.49 -3.68 -3.23
CA VAL A 45 3.81 -5.11 -3.06
C VAL A 45 2.61 -5.97 -3.43
N CYS A 46 1.39 -5.59 -3.02
CA CYS A 46 0.15 -6.29 -3.45
C CYS A 46 0.05 -6.34 -4.98
N GLN A 47 0.27 -5.21 -5.66
CA GLN A 47 0.17 -5.13 -7.11
C GLN A 47 1.28 -5.90 -7.83
N PHE A 48 2.53 -5.91 -7.32
CA PHE A 48 3.60 -6.73 -7.88
C PHE A 48 3.29 -8.23 -7.75
N ILE A 49 2.85 -8.69 -6.56
CA ILE A 49 2.46 -10.09 -6.35
C ILE A 49 1.29 -10.45 -7.26
N ALA A 50 0.23 -9.63 -7.30
CA ALA A 50 -0.94 -9.87 -8.15
C ALA A 50 -0.56 -9.97 -9.63
N SER A 51 0.29 -9.07 -10.11
CA SER A 51 0.69 -9.05 -11.53
C SER A 51 1.53 -10.27 -11.89
N MET A 52 2.43 -10.74 -11.00
CA MET A 52 3.19 -11.97 -11.23
C MET A 52 2.27 -13.19 -11.27
N LEU A 53 1.33 -13.32 -10.34
CA LEU A 53 0.39 -14.44 -10.31
C LEU A 53 -0.54 -14.44 -11.53
N ARG A 54 -1.01 -13.26 -11.97
CA ARG A 54 -1.81 -13.11 -13.19
C ARG A 54 -1.02 -13.49 -14.44
N ALA A 55 0.27 -13.13 -14.52
CA ALA A 55 1.13 -13.55 -15.64
C ALA A 55 1.28 -15.07 -15.71
N ALA A 56 1.25 -15.77 -14.58
CA ALA A 56 1.23 -17.22 -14.48
C ALA A 56 -0.17 -17.85 -14.69
N GLY A 57 -1.18 -17.05 -15.06
CA GLY A 57 -2.53 -17.53 -15.40
C GLY A 57 -3.47 -17.72 -14.21
N TYR A 58 -3.11 -17.31 -12.99
CA TYR A 58 -4.03 -17.36 -11.84
C TYR A 58 -5.03 -16.21 -11.91
N SER A 59 -6.27 -16.50 -11.51
CA SER A 59 -7.25 -15.47 -11.18
C SER A 59 -6.96 -14.90 -9.80
N VAL A 60 -6.78 -13.58 -9.69
CA VAL A 60 -6.28 -12.94 -8.47
C VAL A 60 -7.22 -11.84 -8.01
N GLY A 61 -7.80 -12.04 -6.82
CA GLY A 61 -8.48 -11.00 -6.08
C GLY A 61 -7.49 -10.11 -5.31
N VAL A 62 -7.73 -8.80 -5.25
CA VAL A 62 -6.91 -7.86 -4.48
C VAL A 62 -7.82 -6.93 -3.69
N PHE A 63 -7.62 -6.88 -2.37
CA PHE A 63 -8.24 -5.91 -1.49
C PHE A 63 -7.19 -4.94 -0.99
N THR A 64 -7.33 -3.65 -1.35
CA THR A 64 -6.39 -2.59 -1.00
C THR A 64 -7.08 -1.39 -0.36
N SER A 65 -6.31 -0.55 0.33
CA SER A 65 -6.81 0.69 0.94
C SER A 65 -5.69 1.73 1.12
N PRO A 66 -6.03 3.04 1.06
CA PRO A 66 -7.31 3.58 0.60
C PRO A 66 -7.49 3.49 -0.92
N HIS A 67 -8.67 3.81 -1.42
CA HIS A 67 -8.90 4.07 -2.85
C HIS A 67 -8.36 5.45 -3.24
N VAL A 68 -8.14 5.68 -4.53
CA VAL A 68 -7.71 6.98 -5.09
C VAL A 68 -8.92 7.77 -5.57
N MET A 69 -9.78 7.19 -6.38
CA MET A 69 -10.95 7.83 -6.97
C MET A 69 -12.27 7.28 -6.41
N GLU A 70 -12.46 5.97 -6.41
CA GLU A 70 -13.72 5.32 -6.11
C GLU A 70 -13.56 4.14 -5.16
N TYR A 71 -14.60 3.87 -4.35
CA TYR A 71 -14.62 2.73 -3.42
C TYR A 71 -14.38 1.39 -4.10
N ASN A 72 -14.83 1.25 -5.35
CA ASN A 72 -14.77 0.01 -6.13
C ASN A 72 -13.33 -0.44 -6.39
N GLU A 73 -12.37 0.50 -6.44
CA GLU A 73 -10.93 0.21 -6.60
C GLU A 73 -10.37 -0.71 -5.51
N ARG A 74 -11.02 -0.73 -4.36
CA ARG A 74 -10.60 -1.59 -3.23
C ARG A 74 -10.85 -3.08 -3.47
N PHE A 75 -11.68 -3.42 -4.46
CA PHE A 75 -12.17 -4.76 -4.74
C PHE A 75 -11.86 -5.12 -6.20
N ASP A 76 -10.63 -5.53 -6.44
CA ASP A 76 -10.12 -5.86 -7.78
C ASP A 76 -10.08 -7.39 -7.97
N ILE A 77 -10.61 -7.88 -9.08
CA ILE A 77 -10.34 -9.23 -9.60
C ILE A 77 -9.85 -9.09 -11.04
N ASP A 78 -8.62 -9.51 -11.28
CA ASP A 78 -7.97 -9.51 -12.60
C ASP A 78 -8.05 -8.14 -13.32
N ARG A 79 -7.80 -7.06 -12.56
CA ARG A 79 -7.86 -5.65 -12.97
C ARG A 79 -9.29 -5.16 -13.33
N ASN A 80 -10.30 -5.87 -12.86
CA ASN A 80 -11.68 -5.43 -12.95
C ASN A 80 -12.20 -5.14 -11.55
N TYR A 81 -12.64 -3.92 -11.33
CA TYR A 81 -13.22 -3.52 -10.06
C TYR A 81 -14.64 -4.05 -9.91
N ILE A 82 -15.08 -4.27 -8.69
CA ILE A 82 -16.46 -4.64 -8.39
C ILE A 82 -17.44 -3.65 -9.04
N SER A 83 -18.54 -4.14 -9.61
CA SER A 83 -19.59 -3.26 -10.13
C SER A 83 -20.35 -2.55 -9.00
N ASP A 84 -20.94 -1.37 -9.30
CA ASP A 84 -21.78 -0.65 -8.34
C ASP A 84 -22.92 -1.50 -7.84
N ASP A 85 -23.55 -2.28 -8.73
CA ASP A 85 -24.66 -3.16 -8.40
C ASP A 85 -24.25 -4.27 -7.43
N ASP A 86 -23.12 -4.94 -7.67
CA ASP A 86 -22.60 -5.97 -6.78
C ASP A 86 -22.12 -5.37 -5.46
N PHE A 87 -21.41 -4.24 -5.49
CA PHE A 87 -21.00 -3.56 -4.27
C PHE A 87 -22.21 -3.19 -3.41
N CYS A 88 -23.23 -2.54 -4.00
CA CYS A 88 -24.46 -2.18 -3.29
C CYS A 88 -25.21 -3.41 -2.76
N ARG A 89 -25.33 -4.46 -3.55
CA ARG A 89 -25.99 -5.71 -3.17
C ARG A 89 -25.29 -6.37 -1.98
N ILE A 90 -23.98 -6.61 -2.11
CA ILE A 90 -23.20 -7.34 -1.11
C ILE A 90 -23.04 -6.50 0.17
N ALA A 91 -22.70 -5.22 0.06
CA ALA A 91 -22.58 -4.35 1.21
C ALA A 91 -23.90 -4.19 1.98
N THR A 92 -25.04 -4.13 1.28
CA THR A 92 -26.37 -4.09 1.92
C THR A 92 -26.67 -5.39 2.68
N TYR A 93 -26.31 -6.53 2.10
CA TYR A 93 -26.45 -7.83 2.74
C TYR A 93 -25.56 -7.92 4.00
N VAL A 94 -24.28 -7.55 3.90
CA VAL A 94 -23.36 -7.50 5.05
C VAL A 94 -23.88 -6.58 6.15
N MET A 95 -24.39 -5.38 5.80
CA MET A 95 -24.92 -4.43 6.77
C MET A 95 -26.14 -4.97 7.52
N SER A 96 -26.98 -5.80 6.91
CA SER A 96 -28.13 -6.40 7.59
C SER A 96 -27.70 -7.34 8.74
N PHE A 97 -26.63 -8.10 8.54
CA PHE A 97 -26.05 -8.93 9.61
C PHE A 97 -25.25 -8.10 10.63
N ALA A 98 -24.60 -7.03 10.19
CA ALA A 98 -23.91 -6.12 11.10
C ALA A 98 -24.89 -5.44 12.08
N GLU A 99 -26.10 -5.10 11.65
CA GLU A 99 -27.17 -4.63 12.53
C GLU A 99 -27.55 -5.70 13.55
N GLN A 100 -27.70 -6.96 13.14
CA GLN A 100 -27.97 -8.08 14.06
C GLN A 100 -26.87 -8.25 15.10
N VAL A 101 -25.58 -8.24 14.69
CA VAL A 101 -24.43 -8.36 15.61
C VAL A 101 -24.37 -7.20 16.59
N ASN A 102 -24.73 -5.98 16.15
CA ASN A 102 -24.86 -4.83 17.06
C ASN A 102 -25.96 -5.04 18.10
N ASP A 103 -27.13 -5.60 17.69
CA ASP A 103 -28.24 -5.91 18.61
C ASP A 103 -27.89 -7.04 19.59
N GLU A 104 -26.97 -7.95 19.20
CA GLU A 104 -26.37 -8.95 20.10
C GLU A 104 -25.41 -8.32 21.14
N GLY A 105 -25.13 -7.00 21.08
CA GLY A 105 -24.33 -6.27 22.07
C GLY A 105 -22.83 -6.14 21.72
N TYR A 106 -22.38 -6.54 20.53
CA TYR A 106 -20.97 -6.39 20.11
C TYR A 106 -20.60 -4.94 19.74
N GLY A 107 -21.59 -4.05 19.58
CA GLY A 107 -21.40 -2.65 19.23
C GLY A 107 -21.29 -2.39 17.73
N TYR A 108 -21.20 -1.09 17.38
CA TYR A 108 -21.23 -0.62 15.98
C TYR A 108 -19.95 -0.94 15.22
N PHE A 109 -20.11 -1.26 13.94
CA PHE A 109 -19.02 -1.53 13.00
C PHE A 109 -18.39 -0.24 12.47
N SER A 110 -17.11 -0.28 12.20
CA SER A 110 -16.42 0.74 11.42
C SER A 110 -16.66 0.51 9.92
N GLU A 111 -16.43 1.55 9.13
CA GLU A 111 -16.46 1.45 7.66
C GLU A 111 -15.54 0.32 7.17
N PHE A 112 -14.31 0.24 7.68
CA PHE A 112 -13.34 -0.75 7.24
C PHE A 112 -13.76 -2.18 7.56
N GLU A 113 -14.49 -2.43 8.67
CA GLU A 113 -15.07 -3.74 8.97
C GLU A 113 -16.12 -4.15 7.94
N ILE A 114 -17.01 -3.23 7.57
CA ILE A 114 -18.03 -3.49 6.54
C ILE A 114 -17.37 -3.75 5.18
N LEU A 115 -16.39 -2.93 4.79
CA LEU A 115 -15.69 -3.10 3.52
C LEU A 115 -14.90 -4.41 3.46
N THR A 116 -14.21 -4.78 4.56
CA THR A 116 -13.48 -6.06 4.63
C THR A 116 -14.43 -7.26 4.53
N SER A 117 -15.56 -7.23 5.23
CA SER A 117 -16.58 -8.30 5.14
C SER A 117 -17.20 -8.37 3.74
N THR A 118 -17.45 -7.22 3.11
CA THR A 118 -17.91 -7.12 1.73
C THR A 118 -16.92 -7.74 0.76
N ALA A 119 -15.61 -7.46 0.95
CA ALA A 119 -14.54 -8.02 0.11
C ALA A 119 -14.47 -9.54 0.22
N LEU A 120 -14.47 -10.07 1.45
CA LEU A 120 -14.40 -11.52 1.66
C LEU A 120 -15.60 -12.23 1.03
N LEU A 121 -16.81 -11.68 1.17
CA LEU A 121 -18.00 -12.26 0.56
C LEU A 121 -17.99 -12.14 -0.97
N TYR A 122 -17.55 -11.00 -1.52
CA TYR A 122 -17.40 -10.80 -2.95
C TYR A 122 -16.40 -11.80 -3.55
N PHE A 123 -15.21 -11.94 -2.94
CA PHE A 123 -14.22 -12.91 -3.40
C PHE A 123 -14.69 -14.34 -3.27
N LYS A 124 -15.47 -14.70 -2.23
CA LYS A 124 -16.09 -16.03 -2.14
C LYS A 124 -17.05 -16.28 -3.31
N GLU A 125 -17.89 -15.31 -3.65
CA GLU A 125 -18.85 -15.43 -4.77
C GLU A 125 -18.13 -15.54 -6.12
N GLN A 126 -17.03 -14.82 -6.33
CA GLN A 126 -16.28 -14.81 -7.59
C GLN A 126 -15.23 -15.92 -7.68
N SER A 127 -14.82 -16.49 -6.55
CA SER A 127 -13.89 -17.62 -6.43
C SER A 127 -12.55 -17.44 -7.17
N PRO A 128 -11.78 -16.34 -6.98
CA PRO A 128 -10.44 -16.25 -7.52
C PRO A 128 -9.53 -17.33 -6.91
N ASP A 129 -8.48 -17.72 -7.62
CA ASP A 129 -7.53 -18.74 -7.14
C ASP A 129 -6.78 -18.29 -5.89
N ILE A 130 -6.43 -17.00 -5.82
CA ILE A 130 -5.67 -16.39 -4.70
C ILE A 130 -6.20 -14.98 -4.45
N VAL A 131 -6.32 -14.61 -3.17
CA VAL A 131 -6.70 -13.26 -2.74
C VAL A 131 -5.53 -12.60 -2.02
N ILE A 132 -5.17 -11.39 -2.42
CA ILE A 132 -4.17 -10.57 -1.75
C ILE A 132 -4.88 -9.56 -0.86
N LEU A 133 -4.66 -9.63 0.45
CA LEU A 133 -5.25 -8.74 1.44
C LEU A 133 -4.22 -7.74 1.95
N GLU A 134 -4.43 -6.47 1.70
CA GLU A 134 -3.73 -5.37 2.34
C GLU A 134 -4.37 -5.04 3.69
N THR A 135 -3.58 -4.94 4.78
CA THR A 135 -4.07 -4.45 6.06
C THR A 135 -4.40 -2.95 5.97
N GLY A 136 -5.44 -2.52 6.67
CA GLY A 136 -5.75 -1.11 6.81
C GLY A 136 -4.75 -0.40 7.75
N ILE A 137 -4.75 -0.76 9.04
CA ILE A 137 -3.90 -0.16 10.06
C ILE A 137 -3.32 -1.25 10.97
N GLY A 138 -1.98 -1.25 11.12
CA GLY A 138 -1.31 -2.22 11.98
C GLY A 138 -1.29 -3.62 11.38
N GLY A 139 -1.84 -4.60 12.07
CA GLY A 139 -1.90 -6.02 11.67
C GLY A 139 -2.62 -6.85 12.72
N LYS A 140 -2.12 -6.93 13.97
CA LYS A 140 -2.67 -7.76 15.06
C LYS A 140 -4.18 -7.57 15.27
N MET A 141 -4.64 -6.33 15.24
CA MET A 141 -6.03 -5.93 15.44
C MET A 141 -6.71 -5.45 14.16
N ASP A 142 -6.06 -5.62 13.02
CA ASP A 142 -6.62 -5.27 11.72
C ASP A 142 -7.75 -6.23 11.32
N MET A 143 -8.77 -5.73 10.67
CA MET A 143 -9.97 -6.50 10.31
C MET A 143 -9.65 -7.60 9.29
N THR A 144 -8.61 -7.44 8.49
CA THR A 144 -8.14 -8.48 7.57
C THR A 144 -7.47 -9.65 8.32
N ASN A 145 -7.08 -9.47 9.59
CA ASN A 145 -6.39 -10.49 10.38
C ASN A 145 -7.31 -11.62 10.93
N VAL A 146 -8.55 -11.65 10.47
CA VAL A 146 -9.48 -12.77 10.73
C VAL A 146 -9.07 -14.05 10.00
N ILE A 147 -8.31 -13.94 8.91
CA ILE A 147 -7.78 -15.09 8.17
C ILE A 147 -6.78 -15.88 9.02
N LEU A 148 -6.81 -17.20 8.91
CA LEU A 148 -6.00 -18.08 9.76
C LEU A 148 -4.73 -18.60 9.08
N ASN A 149 -4.81 -18.98 7.81
CA ASN A 149 -3.73 -19.70 7.10
C ASN A 149 -3.41 -19.06 5.75
N PRO A 150 -2.77 -17.88 5.72
CA PRO A 150 -2.31 -17.32 4.44
C PRO A 150 -1.20 -18.18 3.84
N LEU A 151 -1.03 -18.15 2.53
CA LEU A 151 0.06 -18.80 1.82
C LEU A 151 1.42 -18.24 2.25
N VAL A 152 1.44 -16.93 2.49
CA VAL A 152 2.60 -16.16 2.94
C VAL A 152 2.14 -14.87 3.62
N SER A 153 2.88 -14.40 4.62
CA SER A 153 2.73 -13.07 5.22
C SER A 153 3.85 -12.15 4.73
N VAL A 154 3.53 -10.90 4.42
CA VAL A 154 4.52 -9.91 3.97
C VAL A 154 4.42 -8.67 4.83
N ILE A 155 5.55 -8.19 5.34
CA ILE A 155 5.65 -6.94 6.10
C ILE A 155 6.59 -6.02 5.34
N THR A 156 6.01 -4.99 4.72
CA THR A 156 6.78 -3.98 3.96
C THR A 156 7.46 -3.01 4.93
N GLN A 157 8.12 -1.99 4.41
CA GLN A 157 8.85 -1.02 5.22
C GLN A 157 7.99 -0.47 6.38
N ILE A 158 8.57 -0.48 7.58
CA ILE A 158 7.98 0.08 8.79
C ILE A 158 8.57 1.47 9.06
N GLY A 159 7.69 2.38 9.40
CA GLY A 159 8.01 3.74 9.80
C GLY A 159 6.95 4.29 10.75
N PHE A 160 7.14 5.51 11.22
CA PHE A 160 6.14 6.18 12.06
C PHE A 160 4.91 6.52 11.21
N ASP A 161 3.77 6.01 11.64
CA ASP A 161 2.44 6.32 11.13
C ASP A 161 1.42 5.81 12.14
N HIS A 162 0.27 6.47 12.25
CA HIS A 162 -0.79 6.10 13.20
C HIS A 162 -0.29 5.90 14.65
N VAL A 163 0.65 6.74 15.08
CA VAL A 163 1.32 6.61 16.40
C VAL A 163 0.34 6.58 17.58
N ASP A 164 -0.78 7.30 17.49
CA ASP A 164 -1.84 7.29 18.49
C ASP A 164 -2.51 5.91 18.67
N MET A 165 -2.45 5.06 17.64
CA MET A 165 -3.07 3.74 17.65
C MET A 165 -2.06 2.60 17.81
N LEU A 166 -0.89 2.74 17.18
CA LEU A 166 0.11 1.66 17.09
C LEU A 166 1.25 1.81 18.09
N GLY A 167 1.39 3.00 18.69
CA GLY A 167 2.45 3.33 19.63
C GLY A 167 3.52 4.25 19.04
N ASP A 168 4.33 4.79 19.93
CA ASP A 168 5.29 5.88 19.71
C ASP A 168 6.73 5.41 19.45
N THR A 169 6.93 4.10 19.22
CA THR A 169 8.23 3.51 18.85
C THR A 169 8.09 2.57 17.67
N LEU A 170 9.18 2.44 16.88
CA LEU A 170 9.20 1.51 15.74
C LEU A 170 8.98 0.06 16.21
N ALA A 171 9.49 -0.33 17.37
CA ALA A 171 9.26 -1.66 17.94
C ALA A 171 7.77 -1.95 18.20
N LYS A 172 7.01 -1.01 18.79
CA LYS A 172 5.57 -1.17 19.01
C LYS A 172 4.81 -1.26 17.68
N ILE A 173 5.16 -0.43 16.71
CA ILE A 173 4.55 -0.47 15.38
C ILE A 173 4.88 -1.80 14.68
N ALA A 174 6.11 -2.28 14.81
CA ALA A 174 6.53 -3.58 14.31
C ALA A 174 5.76 -4.74 14.96
N GLU A 175 5.59 -4.73 16.29
CA GLU A 175 4.80 -5.74 17.02
C GLU A 175 3.34 -5.78 16.55
N ALA A 176 2.72 -4.60 16.37
CA ALA A 176 1.36 -4.52 15.86
C ALA A 176 1.25 -5.13 14.46
N LYS A 177 2.22 -4.86 13.56
CA LYS A 177 2.22 -5.38 12.19
C LYS A 177 2.60 -6.86 12.12
N ALA A 178 3.54 -7.32 12.97
CA ALA A 178 3.92 -8.73 13.09
C ALA A 178 2.77 -9.63 13.54
N GLY A 179 1.67 -9.07 14.05
CA GLY A 179 0.45 -9.81 14.37
C GLY A 179 -0.22 -10.53 13.18
N ILE A 180 0.19 -10.25 11.93
CA ILE A 180 -0.26 -11.01 10.75
C ILE A 180 0.51 -12.34 10.55
N ILE A 181 1.62 -12.55 11.27
CA ILE A 181 2.41 -13.78 11.18
C ILE A 181 1.61 -14.93 11.79
N LYS A 182 1.47 -16.01 11.04
CA LYS A 182 0.70 -17.19 11.44
C LYS A 182 1.60 -18.39 11.66
N GLU A 183 1.12 -19.35 12.44
CA GLU A 183 1.84 -20.57 12.78
C GLU A 183 2.33 -21.33 11.53
N GLY A 184 3.63 -21.55 11.41
CA GLY A 184 4.25 -22.28 10.30
C GLY A 184 4.20 -21.59 8.93
N VAL A 185 3.65 -20.37 8.82
CA VAL A 185 3.55 -19.63 7.57
C VAL A 185 4.75 -18.70 7.42
N PRO A 186 5.51 -18.75 6.31
CA PRO A 186 6.65 -17.86 6.10
C PRO A 186 6.25 -16.40 6.13
N VAL A 187 7.16 -15.57 6.65
CA VAL A 187 7.05 -14.11 6.60
C VAL A 187 8.25 -13.53 5.87
N ILE A 188 7.96 -12.67 4.89
CA ILE A 188 8.95 -11.83 4.21
C ILE A 188 8.86 -10.43 4.79
N SER A 189 9.99 -9.85 5.21
CA SER A 189 9.99 -8.46 5.65
C SER A 189 11.11 -7.65 5.01
N GLU A 190 10.77 -6.41 4.65
CA GLU A 190 11.71 -5.39 4.20
C GLU A 190 11.81 -4.31 5.26
N SER A 191 12.81 -4.35 6.10
CA SER A 191 13.15 -3.26 7.02
C SER A 191 14.66 -3.19 7.24
N SER A 192 15.22 -1.99 7.20
CA SER A 192 16.65 -1.76 7.51
C SER A 192 16.89 -1.61 9.01
N GLU A 193 15.86 -1.25 9.79
CA GLU A 193 15.97 -0.94 11.22
C GLU A 193 16.12 -2.21 12.06
N LEU A 194 17.22 -2.32 12.82
CA LEU A 194 17.54 -3.51 13.60
C LEU A 194 16.44 -3.85 14.62
N GLU A 195 15.91 -2.85 15.34
CA GLU A 195 14.85 -3.09 16.33
C GLU A 195 13.57 -3.67 15.69
N VAL A 196 13.26 -3.26 14.46
CA VAL A 196 12.12 -3.79 13.69
C VAL A 196 12.36 -5.25 13.29
N LYS A 197 13.58 -5.55 12.81
CA LYS A 197 13.97 -6.92 12.43
C LYS A 197 13.92 -7.87 13.62
N ASP A 198 14.43 -7.43 14.77
CA ASP A 198 14.45 -8.23 15.98
C ASP A 198 13.02 -8.60 16.41
N VAL A 199 12.11 -7.62 16.43
CA VAL A 199 10.70 -7.87 16.77
C VAL A 199 10.05 -8.86 15.81
N ILE A 200 10.21 -8.66 14.48
CA ILE A 200 9.60 -9.55 13.47
C ILE A 200 10.20 -10.95 13.56
N SER A 201 11.53 -11.05 13.72
CA SER A 201 12.23 -12.32 13.86
C SER A 201 11.78 -13.09 15.10
N ASP A 202 11.58 -12.41 16.22
CA ASP A 202 11.15 -13.06 17.46
C ASP A 202 9.71 -13.55 17.36
N VAL A 203 8.79 -12.74 16.80
CA VAL A 203 7.42 -13.20 16.54
C VAL A 203 7.41 -14.37 15.54
N ALA A 204 8.25 -14.33 14.49
CA ALA A 204 8.36 -15.44 13.56
C ALA A 204 8.83 -16.74 14.25
N LYS A 205 9.83 -16.66 15.14
CA LYS A 205 10.29 -17.81 15.94
C LYS A 205 9.18 -18.35 16.85
N GLU A 206 8.45 -17.47 17.55
CA GLU A 206 7.30 -17.87 18.38
C GLU A 206 6.21 -18.59 17.58
N LYS A 207 6.06 -18.25 16.30
CA LYS A 207 5.10 -18.83 15.36
C LYS A 207 5.66 -19.99 14.53
N ASN A 208 6.85 -20.50 14.82
CA ASN A 208 7.54 -21.50 13.99
C ASN A 208 7.53 -21.11 12.48
N ALA A 209 7.50 -19.82 12.18
CA ALA A 209 7.44 -19.27 10.83
C ALA A 209 8.86 -19.02 10.31
N LYS A 210 9.12 -19.37 9.04
CA LYS A 210 10.38 -19.00 8.39
C LYS A 210 10.40 -17.48 8.16
N PHE A 211 11.39 -16.79 8.74
CA PHE A 211 11.64 -15.37 8.48
C PHE A 211 12.60 -15.20 7.31
N ILE A 212 12.19 -14.44 6.29
CA ILE A 212 13.00 -14.08 5.11
C ILE A 212 13.20 -12.57 5.15
N ASP A 213 14.43 -12.15 5.45
CA ASP A 213 14.81 -10.74 5.54
C ASP A 213 15.15 -10.18 4.14
N ALA A 214 14.18 -9.61 3.47
CA ALA A 214 14.35 -9.03 2.13
C ALA A 214 15.37 -7.87 2.09
N SER A 215 15.66 -7.23 3.22
CA SER A 215 16.65 -6.15 3.29
C SER A 215 18.10 -6.63 3.09
N LEU A 216 18.35 -7.95 3.13
CA LEU A 216 19.64 -8.54 2.80
C LEU A 216 19.92 -8.53 1.28
N ALA A 217 18.91 -8.26 0.46
CA ALA A 217 19.09 -8.17 -0.98
C ALA A 217 19.96 -6.97 -1.35
N LYS A 218 20.93 -7.21 -2.21
CA LYS A 218 21.76 -6.19 -2.86
C LYS A 218 21.27 -5.99 -4.27
N TYR A 219 21.23 -4.76 -4.73
CA TYR A 219 20.83 -4.43 -6.09
C TYR A 219 21.71 -3.33 -6.68
N SER A 220 21.77 -3.29 -8.02
CA SER A 220 22.36 -2.22 -8.80
C SER A 220 21.39 -1.75 -9.86
N ILE A 221 21.23 -0.43 -9.98
CA ILE A 221 20.28 0.17 -10.94
C ILE A 221 21.00 0.32 -12.27
N ASN A 222 20.41 -0.23 -13.34
CA ASN A 222 20.94 -0.19 -14.70
C ASN A 222 20.30 0.94 -15.53
N ASP A 223 19.00 1.20 -15.32
CA ASP A 223 18.29 2.33 -15.93
C ASP A 223 17.29 2.95 -14.95
N TYR A 224 17.16 4.26 -15.04
CA TYR A 224 16.23 5.04 -14.22
C TYR A 224 15.47 6.03 -15.14
N SER A 225 14.31 5.57 -15.65
CA SER A 225 13.52 6.33 -16.62
C SER A 225 12.01 6.16 -16.35
N GLU A 226 11.20 5.94 -17.37
CA GLU A 226 9.79 5.54 -17.24
C GLU A 226 9.62 4.10 -16.74
N PHE A 227 10.71 3.35 -16.73
CA PHE A 227 10.86 2.04 -16.11
C PHE A 227 12.11 2.05 -15.24
N MET A 228 12.19 1.09 -14.32
CA MET A 228 13.38 0.85 -13.52
C MET A 228 13.97 -0.48 -13.92
N ASP A 229 15.22 -0.48 -14.44
CA ASP A 229 15.98 -1.69 -14.72
C ASP A 229 17.06 -1.88 -13.67
N PHE A 230 17.15 -3.08 -13.10
CA PHE A 230 18.14 -3.39 -12.06
C PHE A 230 18.53 -4.87 -12.06
N ASP A 231 19.69 -5.14 -11.50
CA ASP A 231 20.14 -6.47 -11.12
C ASP A 231 19.99 -6.62 -9.62
N PHE A 232 19.69 -7.81 -9.13
CA PHE A 232 19.74 -8.05 -7.70
C PHE A 232 20.21 -9.46 -7.34
N GLU A 233 20.80 -9.56 -6.15
CA GLU A 233 21.11 -10.81 -5.50
C GLU A 233 20.61 -10.82 -4.07
N PHE A 234 20.06 -11.95 -3.65
CA PHE A 234 19.63 -12.20 -2.28
C PHE A 234 20.26 -13.47 -1.78
N SER A 235 20.74 -13.48 -0.53
CA SER A 235 21.15 -14.69 0.18
C SER A 235 20.99 -14.51 1.68
N ASP A 236 20.29 -15.42 2.33
CA ASP A 236 20.15 -15.52 3.79
C ASP A 236 20.95 -16.70 4.40
N GLY A 237 21.82 -17.31 3.60
CA GLY A 237 22.57 -18.50 3.97
C GLY A 237 21.85 -19.83 3.63
N THR A 238 20.54 -19.79 3.48
CA THR A 238 19.70 -20.96 3.11
C THR A 238 19.19 -20.82 1.68
N ASP A 239 18.53 -19.68 1.41
CA ASP A 239 18.01 -19.35 0.09
C ASP A 239 18.95 -18.43 -0.66
N LYS A 240 19.03 -18.64 -1.98
CA LYS A 240 19.75 -17.76 -2.90
C LYS A 240 18.86 -17.44 -4.09
N VAL A 241 18.85 -16.16 -4.46
CA VAL A 241 18.20 -15.65 -5.67
C VAL A 241 19.17 -14.69 -6.35
N LYS A 242 19.35 -14.84 -7.65
CA LYS A 242 20.05 -13.86 -8.47
C LYS A 242 19.23 -13.66 -9.74
N MET A 243 18.94 -12.42 -10.05
CA MET A 243 18.28 -12.04 -11.30
C MET A 243 18.94 -10.79 -11.86
N ASP A 244 19.40 -10.87 -13.10
CA ASP A 244 20.02 -9.77 -13.83
C ASP A 244 18.97 -9.19 -14.81
N GLY A 245 18.99 -7.87 -15.05
CA GLY A 245 18.10 -7.19 -15.99
C GLY A 245 16.61 -7.29 -15.63
N VAL A 246 16.28 -7.14 -14.36
CA VAL A 246 14.88 -7.08 -13.91
C VAL A 246 14.31 -5.71 -14.25
N ARG A 247 13.15 -5.68 -14.91
CA ARG A 247 12.42 -4.45 -15.23
C ARG A 247 11.14 -4.35 -14.43
N ILE A 248 10.89 -3.17 -13.83
CA ILE A 248 9.63 -2.85 -13.19
C ILE A 248 9.03 -1.57 -13.77
N SER A 249 7.70 -1.51 -13.77
CA SER A 249 6.93 -0.37 -14.28
C SER A 249 6.68 0.72 -13.23
N LEU A 250 6.75 0.40 -11.94
CA LEU A 250 6.60 1.40 -10.88
C LEU A 250 7.91 2.13 -10.67
N ILE A 251 7.86 3.46 -10.65
CA ILE A 251 9.05 4.32 -10.68
C ILE A 251 9.48 4.69 -9.26
N GLY A 252 10.79 4.63 -9.01
CA GLY A 252 11.42 5.02 -7.76
C GLY A 252 12.25 3.89 -7.13
N GLU A 253 13.35 4.23 -6.48
CA GLU A 253 14.25 3.25 -5.88
C GLU A 253 13.56 2.41 -4.79
N HIS A 254 12.63 3.00 -4.04
CA HIS A 254 11.80 2.28 -3.09
C HIS A 254 10.94 1.19 -3.74
N GLN A 255 10.56 1.34 -5.02
CA GLN A 255 9.81 0.32 -5.75
C GLN A 255 10.67 -0.90 -6.11
N ILE A 256 12.00 -0.74 -6.25
CA ILE A 256 12.91 -1.89 -6.40
C ILE A 256 12.84 -2.75 -5.14
N ARG A 257 12.88 -2.16 -3.94
CA ARG A 257 12.74 -2.90 -2.67
C ARG A 257 11.38 -3.58 -2.54
N ASN A 258 10.30 -2.90 -2.93
CA ASN A 258 8.96 -3.48 -2.97
C ASN A 258 8.90 -4.66 -3.96
N ALA A 259 9.50 -4.55 -5.14
CA ALA A 259 9.54 -5.62 -6.15
C ALA A 259 10.34 -6.83 -5.66
N ILE A 260 11.49 -6.63 -5.03
CA ILE A 260 12.30 -7.71 -4.45
C ILE A 260 11.50 -8.42 -3.33
N THR A 261 10.83 -7.67 -2.47
CA THR A 261 9.98 -8.22 -1.40
C THR A 261 8.86 -9.08 -1.99
N ALA A 262 8.19 -8.60 -3.04
CA ALA A 262 7.16 -9.34 -3.76
C ALA A 262 7.72 -10.60 -4.45
N LEU A 263 8.88 -10.51 -5.11
CA LEU A 263 9.57 -11.66 -5.73
C LEU A 263 9.91 -12.73 -4.70
N LEU A 264 10.43 -12.36 -3.53
CA LEU A 264 10.75 -13.30 -2.47
C LEU A 264 9.49 -13.96 -1.89
N ALA A 265 8.36 -13.24 -1.82
CA ALA A 265 7.08 -13.80 -1.41
C ALA A 265 6.57 -14.82 -2.43
N VAL A 266 6.56 -14.48 -3.72
CA VAL A 266 6.16 -15.38 -4.81
C VAL A 266 7.09 -16.61 -4.87
N LYS A 267 8.40 -16.40 -4.76
CA LYS A 267 9.37 -17.49 -4.68
C LYS A 267 9.09 -18.42 -3.50
N SER A 268 8.81 -17.87 -2.32
CA SER A 268 8.50 -18.66 -1.13
C SER A 268 7.26 -19.54 -1.34
N MET A 269 6.23 -19.04 -2.00
CA MET A 269 5.04 -19.84 -2.34
C MET A 269 5.36 -20.91 -3.38
N ARG A 270 6.14 -20.61 -4.43
CA ARG A 270 6.58 -21.56 -5.44
C ARG A 270 7.41 -22.70 -4.85
N ASP A 271 8.41 -22.38 -4.04
CA ASP A 271 9.32 -23.37 -3.45
C ASP A 271 8.58 -24.32 -2.48
N ARG A 272 7.45 -23.89 -1.96
CA ARG A 272 6.53 -24.71 -1.16
C ARG A 272 5.49 -25.45 -2.01
N MET A 273 5.59 -25.38 -3.33
CA MET A 273 4.67 -26.02 -4.29
C MET A 273 3.20 -25.58 -4.10
N LEU A 274 2.97 -24.36 -3.66
CA LEU A 274 1.63 -23.79 -3.50
C LEU A 274 1.11 -23.11 -4.76
N ILE A 275 2.05 -22.72 -5.63
CA ILE A 275 1.81 -22.11 -6.95
C ILE A 275 2.85 -22.66 -7.95
N ASP A 276 2.50 -22.64 -9.23
CA ASP A 276 3.41 -22.89 -10.34
C ASP A 276 3.61 -21.57 -11.10
N ILE A 277 4.85 -21.10 -11.12
CA ILE A 277 5.24 -19.86 -11.78
C ILE A 277 6.73 -19.93 -12.14
N ASP A 278 7.06 -19.59 -13.36
CA ASP A 278 8.43 -19.51 -13.82
C ASP A 278 9.04 -18.09 -13.72
N GLU A 279 10.33 -17.96 -14.04
CA GLU A 279 11.02 -16.66 -13.99
C GLU A 279 10.51 -15.70 -15.08
N SER A 280 10.11 -16.19 -16.23
CA SER A 280 9.60 -15.36 -17.33
C SER A 280 8.28 -14.69 -16.92
N GLU A 281 7.39 -15.45 -16.33
CA GLU A 281 6.10 -14.98 -15.81
C GLU A 281 6.28 -13.97 -14.66
N MET A 282 7.25 -14.22 -13.76
CA MET A 282 7.60 -13.22 -12.73
C MET A 282 8.07 -11.91 -13.35
N ARG A 283 8.94 -11.94 -14.37
CA ARG A 283 9.44 -10.75 -15.07
C ARG A 283 8.33 -10.01 -15.81
N GLU A 284 7.45 -10.74 -16.49
CA GLU A 284 6.28 -10.16 -17.16
C GLU A 284 5.36 -9.46 -16.15
N GLY A 285 5.06 -10.11 -15.04
CA GLY A 285 4.25 -9.54 -13.98
C GLY A 285 4.83 -8.25 -13.40
N LEU A 286 6.13 -8.23 -13.11
CA LEU A 286 6.81 -7.03 -12.60
C LEU A 286 6.76 -5.86 -13.60
N THR A 287 6.92 -6.13 -14.88
CA THR A 287 6.89 -5.11 -15.94
C THR A 287 5.47 -4.59 -16.19
N SER A 288 4.46 -5.43 -15.98
CA SER A 288 3.04 -5.06 -16.19
C SER A 288 2.32 -4.55 -14.95
N ALA A 289 2.99 -4.52 -13.79
CA ALA A 289 2.39 -4.04 -12.54
C ALA A 289 1.96 -2.57 -12.65
N ARG A 290 0.82 -2.23 -12.02
CA ARG A 290 0.32 -0.85 -11.94
C ARG A 290 -0.20 -0.58 -10.54
N ASN A 291 0.10 0.62 -10.04
CA ASN A 291 -0.41 1.08 -8.75
C ASN A 291 -0.72 2.57 -8.85
N MET A 292 -2.00 2.87 -8.95
CA MET A 292 -2.50 4.23 -9.18
C MET A 292 -1.99 5.20 -8.11
N GLY A 293 -1.55 6.38 -8.55
CA GLY A 293 -1.09 7.44 -7.66
C GLY A 293 0.23 7.16 -6.93
N ARG A 294 1.09 6.27 -7.46
CA ARG A 294 2.43 6.00 -6.91
C ARG A 294 3.51 6.42 -7.90
N PHE A 295 3.85 7.70 -7.90
CA PHE A 295 4.71 8.37 -8.87
C PHE A 295 4.36 7.98 -10.30
N GLU A 296 3.08 8.06 -10.61
CA GLU A 296 2.50 7.58 -11.87
C GLU A 296 2.57 8.66 -12.94
N ILE A 297 3.13 8.31 -14.10
CA ILE A 297 3.14 9.17 -15.27
C ILE A 297 1.85 8.94 -16.05
N LEU A 298 0.89 9.88 -15.93
CA LEU A 298 -0.40 9.81 -16.63
C LEU A 298 -0.29 10.22 -18.11
N LYS A 299 0.66 11.10 -18.43
CA LYS A 299 0.83 11.66 -19.77
C LYS A 299 2.30 12.06 -19.99
N ASN A 300 2.77 11.91 -21.20
CA ASN A 300 4.18 12.14 -21.57
C ASN A 300 4.41 13.45 -22.34
N ASN A 301 3.36 14.11 -22.82
CA ASN A 301 3.51 15.40 -23.54
C ASN A 301 2.28 16.30 -23.34
N PRO A 302 2.33 17.30 -22.42
CA PRO A 302 3.38 17.46 -21.40
C PRO A 302 3.38 16.27 -20.44
N TYR A 303 4.46 16.09 -19.67
CA TYR A 303 4.45 15.11 -18.58
C TYR A 303 3.48 15.55 -17.49
N ILE A 304 2.58 14.66 -17.10
CA ILE A 304 1.71 14.81 -15.93
C ILE A 304 2.03 13.62 -15.01
N VAL A 305 2.49 13.93 -13.81
CA VAL A 305 2.86 12.94 -12.79
C VAL A 305 1.99 13.14 -11.56
N ILE A 306 1.47 12.05 -11.02
CA ILE A 306 0.71 12.06 -9.77
C ILE A 306 1.38 11.19 -8.72
N ASP A 307 1.35 11.65 -7.46
CA ASP A 307 1.83 10.88 -6.32
C ASP A 307 0.97 11.15 -5.08
N GLY A 308 0.54 10.08 -4.42
CA GLY A 308 -0.32 10.08 -3.24
C GLY A 308 0.43 10.05 -1.91
N SER A 309 1.69 10.47 -1.86
CA SER A 309 2.45 10.55 -0.63
C SER A 309 1.80 11.47 0.40
N HIS A 310 1.55 10.94 1.59
CA HIS A 310 0.79 11.62 2.64
C HIS A 310 1.46 11.52 4.02
N ASN A 311 2.74 11.13 4.03
CA ASN A 311 3.61 11.14 5.21
C ASN A 311 5.04 11.55 4.79
N PRO A 312 5.90 11.95 5.75
CA PRO A 312 7.25 12.41 5.46
C PRO A 312 8.10 11.41 4.67
N GLN A 313 8.03 10.12 5.02
CA GLN A 313 8.83 9.09 4.33
C GLN A 313 8.40 8.90 2.86
N GLY A 314 7.10 8.85 2.60
CA GLY A 314 6.57 8.73 1.24
C GLY A 314 6.96 9.94 0.39
N LEU A 315 6.76 11.15 0.92
CA LEU A 315 7.13 12.39 0.20
C LEU A 315 8.64 12.49 -0.07
N LYS A 316 9.47 12.06 0.88
CA LYS A 316 10.93 11.98 0.67
C LYS A 316 11.26 11.05 -0.50
N ALA A 317 10.66 9.88 -0.56
CA ALA A 317 10.86 8.93 -1.65
C ALA A 317 10.39 9.51 -3.01
N ALA A 318 9.27 10.24 -3.04
CA ALA A 318 8.79 10.93 -4.24
C ALA A 318 9.78 12.02 -4.70
N MET A 319 10.30 12.83 -3.77
CA MET A 319 11.29 13.88 -4.09
C MET A 319 12.63 13.29 -4.55
N GLU A 320 13.10 12.21 -3.97
CA GLU A 320 14.29 11.49 -4.43
C GLU A 320 14.09 10.93 -5.85
N THR A 321 12.91 10.38 -6.11
CA THR A 321 12.51 9.92 -7.46
C THR A 321 12.51 11.07 -8.46
N LEU A 322 11.87 12.19 -8.13
CA LEU A 322 11.84 13.38 -8.98
C LEU A 322 13.25 13.89 -9.28
N LYS A 323 14.13 13.92 -8.28
CA LYS A 323 15.53 14.33 -8.43
C LYS A 323 16.29 13.45 -9.42
N LYS A 324 16.11 12.13 -9.36
CA LYS A 324 16.72 11.20 -10.31
C LYS A 324 16.19 11.38 -11.73
N LEU A 325 14.89 11.53 -11.89
CA LEU A 325 14.24 11.75 -13.19
C LEU A 325 14.58 13.14 -13.77
N ARG A 326 14.92 14.12 -12.93
CA ARG A 326 15.45 15.42 -13.36
C ARG A 326 16.74 15.29 -14.15
N GLU A 327 17.54 14.29 -13.85
CA GLU A 327 18.80 14.01 -14.55
C GLU A 327 18.58 13.30 -15.90
N THR A 328 17.42 12.67 -16.10
CA THR A 328 17.06 11.83 -17.27
C THR A 328 15.87 12.41 -18.05
N ILE A 329 14.69 11.87 -17.86
CA ILE A 329 13.49 12.18 -18.69
C ILE A 329 12.95 13.59 -18.47
N PHE A 330 13.18 14.23 -17.30
CA PHE A 330 12.76 15.59 -17.01
C PHE A 330 13.90 16.61 -17.19
N LYS A 331 15.02 16.22 -17.78
CA LYS A 331 16.14 17.12 -18.05
C LYS A 331 15.69 18.34 -18.87
N ASN A 332 16.02 19.53 -18.38
CA ASN A 332 15.66 20.82 -19.00
C ASN A 332 14.17 21.10 -19.17
N LYS A 333 13.30 20.33 -18.50
CA LYS A 333 11.86 20.60 -18.51
C LYS A 333 11.49 21.60 -17.40
N ARG A 334 10.51 22.44 -17.65
CA ARG A 334 9.89 23.25 -16.58
C ARG A 334 9.10 22.32 -15.66
N ILE A 335 9.26 22.48 -14.34
CA ILE A 335 8.54 21.73 -13.32
C ILE A 335 7.57 22.68 -12.61
N ILE A 336 6.29 22.35 -12.66
CA ILE A 336 5.22 23.00 -11.90
C ILE A 336 4.68 21.94 -10.94
N THR A 337 4.56 22.28 -9.66
CA THR A 337 4.07 21.35 -8.64
C THR A 337 2.76 21.85 -8.08
N VAL A 338 1.71 21.01 -8.09
CA VAL A 338 0.46 21.24 -7.35
C VAL A 338 0.50 20.42 -6.08
N PHE A 339 0.30 21.05 -4.92
CA PHE A 339 0.39 20.36 -3.63
C PHE A 339 -0.75 20.74 -2.70
N GLY A 340 -1.37 19.73 -2.09
CA GLY A 340 -2.35 19.87 -1.02
C GLY A 340 -2.16 18.81 0.02
N CYS A 341 -2.47 19.08 1.29
CA CYS A 341 -2.41 18.07 2.35
C CYS A 341 -3.46 18.31 3.43
N PHE A 342 -3.64 17.32 4.30
CA PHE A 342 -4.52 17.43 5.46
C PHE A 342 -3.80 17.98 6.68
N GLY A 343 -4.54 18.72 7.53
CA GLY A 343 -3.99 19.36 8.71
C GLY A 343 -3.72 18.43 9.90
N ASP A 344 -4.20 17.18 9.83
CA ASP A 344 -3.96 16.10 10.81
C ASP A 344 -2.75 15.22 10.46
N LYS A 345 -2.01 15.57 9.41
CA LYS A 345 -0.75 14.93 9.01
C LYS A 345 0.44 15.73 9.53
N GLU A 346 1.62 15.14 9.46
CA GLU A 346 2.91 15.78 9.80
C GLU A 346 3.31 16.82 8.73
N TYR A 347 2.37 17.77 8.46
CA TYR A 347 2.49 18.72 7.35
C TYR A 347 3.71 19.64 7.46
N GLN A 348 4.23 19.90 8.66
CA GLN A 348 5.42 20.71 8.86
C GLN A 348 6.66 20.02 8.25
N ASP A 349 6.88 18.75 8.61
CA ASP A 349 7.98 17.95 8.09
C ASP A 349 7.81 17.70 6.59
N MET A 350 6.57 17.45 6.14
CA MET A 350 6.25 17.28 4.72
C MET A 350 6.56 18.55 3.92
N THR A 351 6.21 19.74 4.41
CA THR A 351 6.50 21.00 3.70
C THR A 351 7.99 21.30 3.63
N GLU A 352 8.77 20.94 4.66
CA GLU A 352 10.23 21.07 4.63
C GLU A 352 10.89 20.15 3.61
N ILE A 353 10.46 18.87 3.58
CA ILE A 353 10.91 17.88 2.60
C ILE A 353 10.56 18.33 1.18
N LEU A 354 9.32 18.79 0.97
CA LEU A 354 8.86 19.28 -0.34
C LEU A 354 9.71 20.48 -0.79
N ARG A 355 9.87 21.49 0.06
CA ARG A 355 10.67 22.69 -0.24
C ARG A 355 12.10 22.32 -0.63
N SER A 356 12.78 21.51 0.19
CA SER A 356 14.14 21.06 -0.06
C SER A 356 14.25 20.26 -1.36
N GLY A 357 13.31 19.36 -1.63
CA GLY A 357 13.25 18.56 -2.85
C GLY A 357 13.02 19.42 -4.11
N LEU A 358 12.11 20.36 -4.06
CA LEU A 358 11.79 21.25 -5.18
C LEU A 358 12.94 22.22 -5.49
N THR A 359 13.61 22.72 -4.47
CA THR A 359 14.85 23.50 -4.66
C THR A 359 15.94 22.69 -5.34
N ALA A 360 16.10 21.43 -4.95
CA ALA A 360 17.13 20.54 -5.51
C ALA A 360 16.91 20.18 -7.00
N VAL A 361 15.68 20.36 -7.51
CA VAL A 361 15.33 20.10 -8.93
C VAL A 361 15.07 21.36 -9.74
N ASP A 362 15.35 22.54 -9.19
CA ASP A 362 15.05 23.83 -9.80
C ASP A 362 13.57 23.94 -10.25
N ALA A 363 12.66 23.60 -9.35
CA ALA A 363 11.23 23.73 -9.65
C ALA A 363 10.85 25.17 -9.88
N ASN A 364 10.08 25.42 -10.95
CA ASN A 364 9.81 26.77 -11.40
C ASN A 364 8.66 27.44 -10.65
N GLU A 365 7.67 26.65 -10.24
CA GLU A 365 6.45 27.16 -9.61
C GLU A 365 5.83 26.10 -8.72
N VAL A 366 5.31 26.52 -7.57
CA VAL A 366 4.51 25.68 -6.68
C VAL A 366 3.13 26.31 -6.51
N ILE A 367 2.10 25.55 -6.79
CA ILE A 367 0.71 25.93 -6.55
C ILE A 367 0.23 25.10 -5.37
N VAL A 368 -0.19 25.75 -4.30
CA VAL A 368 -0.77 25.06 -3.12
C VAL A 368 -2.28 25.19 -3.14
N THR A 369 -2.97 24.09 -2.85
CA THR A 369 -4.43 24.00 -2.90
C THR A 369 -5.02 23.34 -1.67
N GLU A 370 -6.35 23.37 -1.54
CA GLU A 370 -7.10 22.76 -0.44
C GLU A 370 -7.83 21.51 -0.96
N PRO A 371 -7.42 20.29 -0.56
CA PRO A 371 -8.19 19.08 -0.89
C PRO A 371 -9.65 19.19 -0.43
N VAL A 372 -10.59 18.66 -1.21
CA VAL A 372 -12.03 18.68 -0.87
C VAL A 372 -12.29 17.82 0.37
N SER A 373 -11.99 18.38 1.53
CA SER A 373 -12.15 17.69 2.82
C SER A 373 -12.23 18.70 3.96
N PRO A 374 -13.04 18.46 5.00
CA PRO A 374 -13.02 19.28 6.22
C PRO A 374 -11.68 19.22 6.97
N ARG A 375 -10.81 18.26 6.67
CA ARG A 375 -9.46 18.13 7.22
C ARG A 375 -8.39 18.88 6.44
N ALA A 376 -8.75 19.51 5.31
CA ALA A 376 -7.80 20.19 4.44
C ALA A 376 -7.02 21.30 5.17
N LEU A 377 -5.71 21.33 4.97
CA LEU A 377 -4.89 22.46 5.40
C LEU A 377 -5.11 23.63 4.43
N LYS A 378 -5.30 24.83 4.99
CA LYS A 378 -5.56 26.03 4.19
C LYS A 378 -4.39 26.36 3.26
N ALA A 379 -4.69 26.66 1.99
CA ALA A 379 -3.70 26.99 0.97
C ALA A 379 -2.78 28.15 1.39
N GLU A 380 -3.33 29.20 2.01
CA GLU A 380 -2.55 30.33 2.52
C GLU A 380 -1.58 29.93 3.65
N LYS A 381 -1.91 28.90 4.44
CA LYS A 381 -0.99 28.36 5.46
C LYS A 381 0.13 27.56 4.80
N LEU A 382 -0.18 26.72 3.82
CA LEU A 382 0.80 25.98 3.03
C LEU A 382 1.76 26.92 2.31
N LYS A 383 1.23 27.99 1.69
CA LYS A 383 2.04 29.02 1.04
C LYS A 383 3.10 29.58 1.98
N LYS A 384 2.70 30.03 3.19
CA LYS A 384 3.62 30.60 4.19
C LYS A 384 4.72 29.61 4.64
N LEU A 385 4.43 28.31 4.64
CA LEU A 385 5.40 27.27 5.00
C LEU A 385 6.40 26.95 3.89
N LEU A 386 5.97 27.12 2.63
CA LEU A 386 6.76 26.82 1.43
C LEU A 386 7.46 28.03 0.83
N GLU A 387 7.06 29.26 1.20
CA GLU A 387 7.70 30.49 0.70
C GLU A 387 9.20 30.48 0.98
N ASP A 388 9.99 30.61 -0.08
CA ASP A 388 11.44 30.70 -0.08
C ASP A 388 11.87 31.70 -1.18
N GLU A 389 13.04 32.29 -1.05
CA GLU A 389 13.57 33.26 -2.03
C GLU A 389 13.71 32.66 -3.45
N ASN A 390 13.80 31.33 -3.56
CA ASN A 390 14.05 30.62 -4.81
C ASN A 390 12.81 29.93 -5.41
N ILE A 391 11.67 29.91 -4.70
CA ILE A 391 10.46 29.19 -5.14
C ILE A 391 9.28 30.15 -5.20
N ALA A 392 8.70 30.33 -6.38
CA ALA A 392 7.45 31.06 -6.54
C ALA A 392 6.26 30.20 -6.06
N VAL A 393 5.60 30.61 -4.96
CA VAL A 393 4.46 29.89 -4.38
C VAL A 393 3.18 30.67 -4.58
N THR A 394 2.18 30.04 -5.22
CA THR A 394 0.85 30.59 -5.43
C THR A 394 -0.19 29.80 -4.64
N ALA A 395 -1.04 30.47 -3.86
CA ALA A 395 -2.14 29.82 -3.16
C ALA A 395 -3.43 29.93 -3.97
N ILE A 396 -4.07 28.81 -4.26
CA ILE A 396 -5.35 28.69 -4.96
C ILE A 396 -6.18 27.66 -4.21
N SER A 397 -7.22 28.08 -3.49
CA SER A 397 -7.99 27.18 -2.63
C SER A 397 -8.81 26.15 -3.40
N ASP A 398 -9.26 26.48 -4.60
CA ASP A 398 -10.04 25.60 -5.47
C ASP A 398 -9.13 24.68 -6.29
N GLU A 399 -9.36 23.36 -6.20
CA GLU A 399 -8.50 22.36 -6.84
C GLU A 399 -8.54 22.46 -8.38
N GLU A 400 -9.72 22.60 -8.99
CA GLU A 400 -9.84 22.68 -10.47
C GLU A 400 -9.09 23.89 -11.00
N THR A 401 -9.29 25.05 -10.36
CA THR A 401 -8.57 26.29 -10.69
C THR A 401 -7.05 26.13 -10.51
N ALA A 402 -6.62 25.40 -9.48
CA ALA A 402 -5.20 25.13 -9.24
C ALA A 402 -4.58 24.25 -10.36
N PHE A 403 -5.28 23.22 -10.80
CA PHE A 403 -4.85 22.36 -11.90
C PHE A 403 -4.89 23.07 -13.26
N ASP A 404 -5.93 23.88 -13.52
CA ASP A 404 -6.03 24.67 -14.76
C ASP A 404 -4.92 25.71 -14.88
N ARG A 405 -4.41 26.20 -13.75
CA ARG A 405 -3.31 27.17 -13.68
C ARG A 405 -1.94 26.50 -13.94
N ALA A 406 -1.78 25.20 -13.62
CA ALA A 406 -0.53 24.46 -13.76
C ALA A 406 -0.23 24.06 -15.22
#